data_79bd054f33407fa5a9d8f77e7ab72661
#
_entry.id   79bd054f33407fa5a9d8f77e7ab72661
#
_cell.length_a   1.000
_cell.length_b   1.000
_cell.length_c   1.000
_cell.angle_alpha   90.00
_cell.angle_beta   90.00
_cell.angle_gamma   90.00
#
_symmetry.space_group_name_H-M   'P 1'
#
loop_
_entity.id
_entity.type
_entity.pdbx_description
1 polymer ?
#
loop_
_entity_poly.entity_id
_entity_poly.type
_entity_poly.pdbx_seq_one_letter_code
_entity_poly.pdbx_strand_id
1 'polypeptide(L)'
;CFLHIGAIESVIGDAVALLGILWFKPCIKFTPALADAIDLEIKSIFGNDLKKVITPDKVRGNFPTLKEAVLANNWPSIGESRGKFIFVMEGGANEEYLQGHPSLQNRAMFLYTEDDKNPESAFIIYNDAMDDEDSIKLAVTNHYIVRTRADGINKQNKTNDYTQQLAAFRSGAQIISTDYYRPDPRYTTQPTQYSSYSCQFPNGDIARINPISAVDKQGIGVFAEWFLT
;
A
#
# COMPACT_ATOMS: atom_id res chain seq x y z
N CYS A 1 9.13 4.89 -23.08
CA CYS A 1 9.33 4.59 -21.66
C CYS A 1 8.47 5.53 -20.85
N PHE A 2 7.43 5.04 -20.21
CA PHE A 2 6.58 5.87 -19.33
C PHE A 2 6.86 5.47 -17.89
N LEU A 3 7.33 6.43 -17.10
CA LEU A 3 7.32 6.35 -15.65
C LEU A 3 5.87 6.61 -15.23
N HIS A 4 5.19 5.61 -14.69
CA HIS A 4 3.85 5.81 -14.14
C HIS A 4 4.00 6.05 -12.64
N ILE A 5 3.79 7.28 -12.21
CA ILE A 5 3.67 7.62 -10.80
C ILE A 5 2.19 7.50 -10.46
N GLY A 6 1.81 6.37 -9.88
CA GLY A 6 0.49 6.22 -9.27
C GLY A 6 0.52 6.88 -7.89
N ALA A 7 -0.18 7.99 -7.74
CA ALA A 7 -0.44 8.55 -6.42
C ALA A 7 -1.71 7.92 -5.86
N ILE A 8 -1.60 7.18 -4.77
CA ILE A 8 -2.75 6.77 -3.97
C ILE A 8 -2.80 7.72 -2.79
N GLU A 9 -3.80 8.58 -2.76
CA GLU A 9 -4.14 9.34 -1.56
C GLU A 9 -4.84 8.40 -0.58
N SER A 10 -4.14 7.97 0.46
CA SER A 10 -4.80 7.33 1.59
C SER A 10 -5.05 8.41 2.65
N VAL A 11 -6.30 8.74 2.85
CA VAL A 11 -6.73 9.64 3.91
C VAL A 11 -6.99 8.79 5.15
N ILE A 12 -6.10 8.88 6.15
CA ILE A 12 -6.34 8.32 7.47
C ILE A 12 -6.60 9.52 8.40
N GLY A 13 -7.87 9.90 8.55
CA GLY A 13 -8.24 11.11 9.25
C GLY A 13 -7.66 12.37 8.57
N ASP A 14 -7.44 13.47 9.29
CA ASP A 14 -6.82 14.70 8.75
C ASP A 14 -5.32 14.55 8.36
N ALA A 15 -4.82 13.34 8.19
CA ALA A 15 -3.46 13.04 7.79
C ALA A 15 -3.45 12.52 6.35
N VAL A 16 -2.96 13.33 5.42
CA VAL A 16 -2.66 12.89 4.05
C VAL A 16 -1.22 12.38 4.04
N ALA A 17 -1.04 11.06 3.96
CA ALA A 17 0.21 10.48 3.52
C ALA A 17 0.09 10.17 2.02
N LEU A 18 0.83 10.87 1.18
CA LEU A 18 0.88 10.56 -0.24
C LEU A 18 1.79 9.35 -0.44
N LEU A 19 1.21 8.23 -0.85
CA LEU A 19 1.95 7.02 -1.20
C LEU A 19 2.30 7.10 -2.69
N GLY A 20 3.56 7.35 -3.01
CA GLY A 20 4.09 7.26 -4.37
C GLY A 20 4.47 5.82 -4.69
N ILE A 21 3.72 5.15 -5.57
CA ILE A 21 4.08 3.83 -6.11
C ILE A 21 4.78 4.04 -7.45
N LEU A 22 6.04 3.66 -7.52
CA LEU A 22 6.82 3.68 -8.76
C LEU A 22 6.77 2.30 -9.41
N TRP A 23 6.08 2.18 -10.53
CA TRP A 23 6.02 0.95 -11.31
C TRP A 23 6.88 1.05 -12.57
N PHE A 24 7.85 0.16 -12.68
CA PHE A 24 8.73 0.11 -13.83
C PHE A 24 8.30 -1.00 -14.80
N LYS A 25 7.90 -0.64 -16.00
CA LYS A 25 7.82 -1.59 -17.11
C LYS A 25 9.16 -1.56 -17.86
N PRO A 26 9.93 -2.64 -17.89
CA PRO A 26 11.32 -2.58 -18.34
C PRO A 26 11.41 -2.44 -19.87
N CYS A 27 11.64 -1.21 -20.32
CA CYS A 27 12.30 -1.00 -21.63
C CYS A 27 13.81 -0.84 -21.48
N ILE A 28 14.29 -0.62 -20.25
CA ILE A 28 15.70 -0.49 -19.87
C ILE A 28 15.92 -1.42 -18.68
N LYS A 29 17.01 -2.16 -18.68
CA LYS A 29 17.39 -2.98 -17.53
C LYS A 29 17.58 -2.06 -16.31
N PHE A 30 16.89 -2.36 -15.22
CA PHE A 30 17.13 -1.67 -13.95
C PHE A 30 18.55 -2.02 -13.47
N THR A 31 19.24 -1.05 -12.92
CA THR A 31 20.62 -1.22 -12.43
C THR A 31 20.79 -0.54 -11.09
N PRO A 32 21.79 -0.90 -10.27
CA PRO A 32 22.09 -0.19 -9.03
C PRO A 32 22.33 1.31 -9.23
N ALA A 33 22.99 1.69 -10.32
CA ALA A 33 23.19 3.10 -10.66
C ALA A 33 21.88 3.85 -10.93
N LEU A 34 20.88 3.18 -11.52
CA LEU A 34 19.54 3.76 -11.69
C LEU A 34 18.81 3.87 -10.34
N ALA A 35 18.97 2.88 -9.45
CA ALA A 35 18.47 2.92 -8.08
C ALA A 35 19.02 4.14 -7.33
N ASP A 36 20.33 4.37 -7.40
CA ASP A 36 20.98 5.54 -6.79
C ASP A 36 20.48 6.86 -7.41
N ALA A 37 20.27 6.90 -8.72
CA ALA A 37 19.74 8.09 -9.40
C ALA A 37 18.32 8.43 -8.95
N ILE A 38 17.47 7.43 -8.67
CA ILE A 38 16.12 7.65 -8.14
C ILE A 38 16.20 8.24 -6.73
N ASP A 39 17.05 7.70 -5.86
CA ASP A 39 17.24 8.26 -4.51
C ASP A 39 17.76 9.71 -4.56
N LEU A 40 18.66 10.00 -5.49
CA LEU A 40 19.15 11.36 -5.72
C LEU A 40 18.04 12.30 -6.21
N GLU A 41 17.17 11.83 -7.09
CA GLU A 41 16.02 12.62 -7.56
C GLU A 41 15.06 12.94 -6.40
N ILE A 42 14.73 11.95 -5.57
CA ILE A 42 13.90 12.17 -4.38
C ILE A 42 14.58 13.20 -3.45
N LYS A 43 15.88 13.08 -3.22
CA LYS A 43 16.65 14.04 -2.40
C LYS A 43 16.69 15.44 -3.01
N SER A 44 16.73 15.55 -4.34
CA SER A 44 16.73 16.85 -5.03
C SER A 44 15.44 17.65 -4.78
N ILE A 45 14.32 16.94 -4.65
CA ILE A 45 12.98 17.52 -4.45
C ILE A 45 12.71 17.78 -2.96
N PHE A 46 13.03 16.81 -2.10
CA PHE A 46 12.65 16.83 -0.67
C PHE A 46 13.77 17.28 0.28
N GLY A 47 14.95 17.60 -0.26
CA GLY A 47 16.15 17.94 0.52
C GLY A 47 16.93 16.69 0.94
N ASN A 48 18.24 16.86 1.10
CA ASN A 48 19.15 15.76 1.43
C ASN A 48 18.83 15.06 2.77
N ASP A 49 18.22 15.76 3.72
CA ASP A 49 17.85 15.24 5.03
C ASP A 49 16.50 14.48 5.01
N LEU A 50 15.78 14.53 3.89
CA LEU A 50 14.49 13.85 3.68
C LEU A 50 13.49 14.06 4.83
N LYS A 51 13.45 15.27 5.45
CA LYS A 51 12.57 15.53 6.60
C LYS A 51 11.10 15.25 6.34
N LYS A 52 10.65 15.50 5.10
CA LYS A 52 9.28 15.25 4.65
C LYS A 52 9.06 13.85 4.07
N VAL A 53 10.05 12.97 4.13
CA VAL A 53 9.93 11.58 3.64
C VAL A 53 10.10 10.63 4.82
N ILE A 54 9.20 9.68 4.97
CA ILE A 54 9.34 8.54 5.88
C ILE A 54 10.17 7.50 5.13
N THR A 55 11.43 7.35 5.53
CA THR A 55 12.38 6.43 4.90
C THR A 55 12.47 5.11 5.68
N PRO A 56 13.00 4.04 5.06
CA PRO A 56 13.31 2.80 5.78
C PRO A 56 14.16 3.02 7.03
N ASP A 57 15.18 3.90 6.97
CA ASP A 57 16.04 4.20 8.12
C ASP A 57 15.26 4.86 9.28
N LYS A 58 14.28 5.71 8.99
CA LYS A 58 13.44 6.31 10.04
C LYS A 58 12.57 5.29 10.75
N VAL A 59 12.09 4.28 10.01
CA VAL A 59 11.32 3.17 10.60
C VAL A 59 12.23 2.17 11.28
N ARG A 60 13.37 1.82 10.66
CA ARG A 60 14.34 0.89 11.23
C ARG A 60 14.92 1.39 12.55
N GLY A 61 15.26 2.68 12.64
CA GLY A 61 15.87 3.23 13.83
C GLY A 61 17.14 2.47 14.23
N ASN A 62 17.20 2.02 15.48
CA ASN A 62 18.34 1.27 16.03
C ASN A 62 18.20 -0.27 15.90
N PHE A 63 17.17 -0.78 15.24
CA PHE A 63 17.00 -2.21 15.02
C PHE A 63 18.00 -2.72 13.98
N PRO A 64 18.46 -3.98 14.10
CA PRO A 64 19.36 -4.60 13.13
C PRO A 64 18.79 -4.64 11.72
N THR A 65 17.47 -4.91 11.59
CA THR A 65 16.78 -5.00 10.32
C THR A 65 15.49 -4.16 10.33
N LEU A 66 15.03 -3.81 9.14
CA LEU A 66 13.74 -3.12 8.97
C LEU A 66 12.59 -4.01 9.43
N LYS A 67 12.65 -5.32 9.12
CA LYS A 67 11.66 -6.31 9.57
C LYS A 67 11.52 -6.32 11.10
N GLU A 68 12.63 -6.37 11.84
CA GLU A 68 12.59 -6.36 13.31
C GLU A 68 11.94 -5.09 13.86
N ALA A 69 12.22 -3.94 13.26
CA ALA A 69 11.57 -2.67 13.62
C ALA A 69 10.07 -2.71 13.36
N VAL A 70 9.65 -3.24 12.21
CA VAL A 70 8.22 -3.40 11.86
C VAL A 70 7.53 -4.29 12.86
N LEU A 71 8.08 -5.46 13.17
CA LEU A 71 7.53 -6.39 14.17
C LEU A 71 7.44 -5.77 15.57
N ALA A 72 8.34 -4.86 15.91
CA ALA A 72 8.30 -4.07 17.14
C ALA A 72 7.36 -2.85 17.06
N ASN A 73 6.60 -2.70 15.97
CA ASN A 73 5.74 -1.55 15.70
C ASN A 73 6.45 -0.19 15.78
N ASN A 74 7.68 -0.11 15.27
CA ASN A 74 8.48 1.11 15.29
C ASN A 74 8.11 2.10 14.16
N TRP A 75 6.88 2.06 13.69
CA TRP A 75 6.36 3.05 12.76
C TRP A 75 6.15 4.41 13.44
N PRO A 76 6.40 5.52 12.74
CA PRO A 76 6.00 6.83 13.27
C PRO A 76 4.48 6.87 13.44
N SER A 77 4.03 7.59 14.46
CA SER A 77 2.59 7.82 14.66
C SER A 77 1.97 8.57 13.47
N ILE A 78 0.65 8.48 13.32
CA ILE A 78 -0.10 9.26 12.31
C ILE A 78 0.18 10.77 12.48
N GLY A 79 0.24 11.24 13.72
CA GLY A 79 0.54 12.65 14.02
C GLY A 79 1.92 13.09 13.50
N GLU A 80 2.95 12.25 13.69
CA GLU A 80 4.31 12.50 13.19
C GLU A 80 4.41 12.33 11.67
N SER A 81 3.50 11.58 11.05
CA SER A 81 3.48 11.29 9.61
C SER A 81 2.75 12.35 8.79
N ARG A 82 2.00 13.24 9.42
CA ARG A 82 1.25 14.30 8.73
C ARG A 82 2.15 15.17 7.88
N GLY A 83 1.76 15.40 6.61
CA GLY A 83 2.53 16.19 5.66
C GLY A 83 3.82 15.55 5.19
N LYS A 84 4.01 14.24 5.41
CA LYS A 84 5.14 13.47 4.91
C LYS A 84 4.72 12.52 3.80
N PHE A 85 5.71 12.08 3.03
CA PHE A 85 5.57 11.17 1.92
C PHE A 85 6.20 9.81 2.26
N ILE A 86 5.67 8.75 1.70
CA ILE A 86 6.27 7.41 1.69
C ILE A 86 6.40 7.00 0.22
N PHE A 87 7.58 6.54 -0.15
CA PHE A 87 7.83 5.96 -1.47
C PHE A 87 8.03 4.46 -1.32
N VAL A 88 7.34 3.70 -2.17
CA VAL A 88 7.43 2.25 -2.21
C VAL A 88 7.64 1.82 -3.65
N MET A 89 8.67 1.03 -3.90
CA MET A 89 8.96 0.50 -5.23
C MET A 89 8.24 -0.83 -5.43
N GLU A 90 7.58 -0.97 -6.57
CA GLU A 90 6.97 -2.20 -7.06
C GLU A 90 7.57 -2.53 -8.43
N GLY A 91 7.84 -3.79 -8.73
CA GLY A 91 8.21 -4.17 -10.09
C GLY A 91 9.48 -4.98 -10.28
N GLY A 92 9.91 -5.76 -9.29
CA GLY A 92 10.92 -6.81 -9.47
C GLY A 92 12.36 -6.32 -9.62
N ALA A 93 12.68 -5.10 -9.18
CA ALA A 93 14.04 -4.53 -9.16
C ALA A 93 14.61 -4.50 -7.74
N ASN A 94 14.14 -5.38 -6.87
CA ASN A 94 14.49 -5.37 -5.45
C ASN A 94 15.97 -5.66 -5.22
N GLU A 95 16.54 -6.62 -5.94
CA GLU A 95 17.95 -7.01 -5.80
C GLU A 95 18.88 -5.84 -6.13
N GLU A 96 18.64 -5.15 -7.25
CA GLU A 96 19.44 -4.00 -7.66
C GLU A 96 19.29 -2.82 -6.70
N TYR A 97 18.10 -2.61 -6.12
CA TYR A 97 17.86 -1.55 -5.15
C TYR A 97 18.52 -1.85 -3.80
N LEU A 98 18.62 -3.12 -3.42
CA LEU A 98 19.27 -3.59 -2.20
C LEU A 98 20.79 -3.66 -2.29
N GLN A 99 21.37 -3.67 -3.48
CA GLN A 99 22.80 -3.87 -3.65
C GLN A 99 23.62 -2.81 -2.90
N GLY A 100 24.39 -3.24 -1.90
CA GLY A 100 25.18 -2.36 -1.01
C GLY A 100 24.37 -1.68 0.10
N HIS A 101 23.06 -1.97 0.20
CA HIS A 101 22.13 -1.33 1.13
C HIS A 101 21.33 -2.38 1.93
N PRO A 102 21.96 -3.21 2.78
CA PRO A 102 21.28 -4.25 3.52
C PRO A 102 20.15 -3.65 4.35
N SER A 103 18.97 -4.29 4.32
CA SER A 103 17.78 -3.81 5.00
C SER A 103 17.41 -2.35 4.64
N LEU A 104 17.64 -1.95 3.40
CA LEU A 104 17.38 -0.62 2.83
C LEU A 104 18.11 0.54 3.55
N GLN A 105 19.28 0.29 4.14
CA GLN A 105 20.09 1.35 4.76
C GLN A 105 20.42 2.44 3.74
N ASN A 106 20.19 3.70 4.12
CA ASN A 106 20.43 4.90 3.30
C ASN A 106 19.59 5.00 2.01
N ARG A 107 18.59 4.14 1.81
CA ARG A 107 17.62 4.22 0.73
C ARG A 107 16.47 5.17 1.07
N ALA A 108 15.93 5.83 0.05
CA ALA A 108 14.80 6.74 0.21
C ALA A 108 13.44 6.01 0.18
N MET A 109 13.37 4.86 -0.48
CA MET A 109 12.14 4.11 -0.70
C MET A 109 12.13 2.77 0.02
N PHE A 110 10.93 2.33 0.36
CA PHE A 110 10.63 0.95 0.72
C PHE A 110 10.48 0.09 -0.53
N LEU A 111 10.46 -1.23 -0.32
CA LEU A 111 10.16 -2.21 -1.35
C LEU A 111 8.87 -2.94 -1.00
N TYR A 112 8.07 -3.27 -2.00
CA TYR A 112 7.07 -4.31 -1.85
C TYR A 112 7.73 -5.68 -1.88
N THR A 113 7.38 -6.53 -0.91
CA THR A 113 7.76 -7.93 -0.84
C THR A 113 6.53 -8.82 -1.00
N GLU A 114 6.72 -10.07 -1.43
CA GLU A 114 5.64 -11.05 -1.56
C GLU A 114 5.29 -11.69 -0.20
N ASP A 115 6.25 -11.65 0.74
CA ASP A 115 6.10 -12.19 2.09
C ASP A 115 7.00 -11.44 3.10
N ASP A 116 7.03 -11.91 4.31
CA ASP A 116 7.79 -11.33 5.41
C ASP A 116 9.16 -12.00 5.66
N LYS A 117 9.69 -12.81 4.72
CA LYS A 117 10.92 -13.57 4.95
C LYS A 117 12.19 -12.73 4.91
N ASN A 118 12.15 -11.60 4.22
CA ASN A 118 13.33 -10.78 3.97
C ASN A 118 13.58 -9.74 5.09
N PRO A 119 14.84 -9.39 5.37
CA PRO A 119 15.19 -8.37 6.38
C PRO A 119 14.63 -6.97 6.10
N GLU A 120 14.35 -6.66 4.83
CA GLU A 120 13.78 -5.39 4.37
C GLU A 120 12.26 -5.37 4.30
N SER A 121 11.57 -6.47 4.66
CA SER A 121 10.11 -6.54 4.59
C SER A 121 9.44 -5.53 5.51
N ALA A 122 8.63 -4.66 4.93
CA ALA A 122 7.81 -3.66 5.61
C ALA A 122 6.46 -3.46 4.91
N PHE A 123 6.46 -3.54 3.58
CA PHE A 123 5.29 -3.49 2.71
C PHE A 123 5.11 -4.83 2.00
N ILE A 124 3.94 -5.43 2.13
CA ILE A 124 3.64 -6.75 1.53
C ILE A 124 2.48 -6.61 0.55
N ILE A 125 2.59 -7.30 -0.59
CA ILE A 125 1.51 -7.39 -1.57
C ILE A 125 0.87 -8.76 -1.52
N TYR A 126 -0.46 -8.76 -1.31
CA TYR A 126 -1.34 -9.90 -1.52
C TYR A 126 -2.43 -9.50 -2.50
N ASN A 127 -2.34 -9.94 -3.75
CA ASN A 127 -3.25 -9.47 -4.81
C ASN A 127 -4.63 -10.14 -4.79
N ASP A 128 -4.79 -11.28 -4.16
CA ASP A 128 -6.06 -11.98 -4.04
C ASP A 128 -6.53 -12.03 -2.58
N ALA A 129 -7.40 -11.07 -2.24
CA ALA A 129 -7.94 -10.96 -0.89
C ALA A 129 -8.87 -12.13 -0.51
N MET A 130 -9.38 -12.91 -1.46
CA MET A 130 -10.22 -14.07 -1.15
C MET A 130 -9.37 -15.25 -0.70
N ASP A 131 -8.27 -15.51 -1.41
CA ASP A 131 -7.38 -16.63 -1.10
C ASP A 131 -6.42 -16.28 0.06
N ASP A 132 -6.05 -14.99 0.19
CA ASP A 132 -5.02 -14.51 1.13
C ASP A 132 -5.59 -13.81 2.38
N GLU A 133 -6.90 -13.84 2.64
CA GLU A 133 -7.52 -13.05 3.72
C GLU A 133 -6.83 -13.26 5.07
N ASP A 134 -6.53 -14.51 5.45
CA ASP A 134 -5.89 -14.83 6.73
C ASP A 134 -4.40 -14.43 6.75
N SER A 135 -3.70 -14.58 5.63
CA SER A 135 -2.30 -14.11 5.49
C SER A 135 -2.21 -12.60 5.63
N ILE A 136 -3.15 -11.88 5.03
CA ILE A 136 -3.26 -10.42 5.17
C ILE A 136 -3.51 -10.03 6.62
N LYS A 137 -4.47 -10.66 7.31
CA LYS A 137 -4.77 -10.39 8.73
C LYS A 137 -3.54 -10.62 9.60
N LEU A 138 -2.81 -11.71 9.37
CA LEU A 138 -1.59 -12.01 10.10
C LEU A 138 -0.51 -10.95 9.86
N ALA A 139 -0.27 -10.56 8.60
CA ALA A 139 0.70 -9.54 8.27
C ALA A 139 0.33 -8.18 8.89
N VAL A 140 -0.94 -7.78 8.85
CA VAL A 140 -1.43 -6.55 9.50
C VAL A 140 -1.27 -6.59 11.02
N THR A 141 -1.55 -7.74 11.65
CA THR A 141 -1.34 -7.96 13.08
C THR A 141 0.14 -7.85 13.47
N ASN A 142 1.04 -8.27 12.58
CA ASN A 142 2.49 -8.15 12.71
C ASN A 142 3.02 -6.77 12.29
N HIS A 143 2.14 -5.78 12.13
CA HIS A 143 2.47 -4.39 11.83
C HIS A 143 3.05 -4.11 10.44
N TYR A 144 2.99 -5.06 9.50
CA TYR A 144 3.29 -4.79 8.09
C TYR A 144 2.22 -3.90 7.46
N ILE A 145 2.61 -3.06 6.54
CA ILE A 145 1.66 -2.37 5.66
C ILE A 145 1.36 -3.28 4.48
N VAL A 146 0.09 -3.64 4.34
CA VAL A 146 -0.35 -4.59 3.32
C VAL A 146 -1.17 -3.87 2.25
N ARG A 147 -0.83 -4.15 0.99
CA ARG A 147 -1.65 -3.78 -0.15
C ARG A 147 -2.33 -5.02 -0.71
N THR A 148 -3.62 -4.90 -0.97
CA THR A 148 -4.42 -5.90 -1.69
C THR A 148 -5.24 -5.27 -2.81
N ARG A 149 -6.00 -6.09 -3.54
CA ARG A 149 -6.88 -5.63 -4.63
C ARG A 149 -8.34 -5.93 -4.30
N ALA A 150 -9.21 -4.95 -4.58
CA ALA A 150 -10.65 -5.14 -4.50
C ALA A 150 -11.23 -5.88 -5.71
N ASP A 151 -10.49 -5.86 -6.82
CA ASP A 151 -10.99 -6.36 -8.10
C ASP A 151 -9.87 -6.84 -9.03
N GLY A 152 -10.26 -7.58 -10.06
CA GLY A 152 -9.41 -8.01 -11.15
C GLY A 152 -9.83 -7.37 -12.48
N ILE A 153 -8.91 -7.31 -13.43
CA ILE A 153 -9.13 -6.71 -14.74
C ILE A 153 -10.31 -7.39 -15.45
N ASN A 154 -11.31 -6.59 -15.84
CA ASN A 154 -12.48 -7.02 -16.63
C ASN A 154 -13.28 -8.19 -16.04
N LYS A 155 -13.29 -8.37 -14.73
CA LYS A 155 -14.05 -9.44 -14.06
C LYS A 155 -15.27 -8.85 -13.34
N GLN A 156 -15.08 -8.11 -12.27
CA GLN A 156 -16.14 -7.60 -11.41
C GLN A 156 -17.02 -6.55 -12.11
N ASN A 157 -16.45 -5.73 -12.98
CA ASN A 157 -17.18 -4.73 -13.76
C ASN A 157 -18.19 -5.31 -14.75
N LYS A 158 -18.18 -6.63 -14.97
CA LYS A 158 -19.15 -7.31 -15.84
C LYS A 158 -20.30 -7.95 -15.07
N THR A 159 -20.06 -8.31 -13.82
CA THR A 159 -20.96 -9.18 -13.05
C THR A 159 -21.54 -8.54 -11.80
N ASN A 160 -21.13 -7.33 -11.42
CA ASN A 160 -21.44 -6.73 -10.10
C ASN A 160 -21.03 -7.64 -8.92
N ASP A 161 -19.94 -8.40 -9.08
CA ASP A 161 -19.46 -9.28 -8.04
C ASP A 161 -18.56 -8.49 -7.05
N TYR A 162 -19.03 -8.31 -5.84
CA TYR A 162 -18.36 -7.61 -4.75
C TYR A 162 -17.60 -8.53 -3.79
N THR A 163 -17.53 -9.83 -4.06
CA THR A 163 -16.98 -10.83 -3.12
C THR A 163 -15.52 -10.52 -2.76
N GLN A 164 -14.68 -10.25 -3.77
CA GLN A 164 -13.26 -9.92 -3.55
C GLN A 164 -13.10 -8.57 -2.83
N GLN A 165 -13.91 -7.56 -3.17
CA GLN A 165 -13.92 -6.26 -2.49
C GLN A 165 -14.25 -6.41 -1.01
N LEU A 166 -15.28 -7.20 -0.67
CA LEU A 166 -15.68 -7.44 0.71
C LEU A 166 -14.59 -8.20 1.48
N ALA A 167 -13.93 -9.18 0.86
CA ALA A 167 -12.79 -9.87 1.45
C ALA A 167 -11.63 -8.89 1.71
N ALA A 168 -11.29 -8.04 0.72
CA ALA A 168 -10.29 -6.99 0.89
C ALA A 168 -10.63 -6.05 2.08
N PHE A 169 -11.89 -5.68 2.23
CA PHE A 169 -12.32 -4.83 3.34
C PHE A 169 -12.23 -5.54 4.69
N ARG A 170 -12.54 -6.83 4.78
CA ARG A 170 -12.44 -7.62 6.02
C ARG A 170 -11.01 -7.97 6.40
N SER A 171 -10.13 -8.10 5.41
CA SER A 171 -8.74 -8.53 5.63
C SER A 171 -7.92 -7.56 6.48
N GLY A 172 -8.34 -6.30 6.57
CA GLY A 172 -7.60 -5.26 7.28
C GLY A 172 -6.37 -4.73 6.53
N ALA A 173 -6.20 -5.06 5.24
CA ALA A 173 -5.18 -4.42 4.42
C ALA A 173 -5.34 -2.90 4.48
N GLN A 174 -4.23 -2.18 4.69
CA GLN A 174 -4.25 -0.74 4.80
C GLN A 174 -4.43 -0.04 3.46
N ILE A 175 -4.03 -0.71 2.37
CA ILE A 175 -4.10 -0.20 1.01
C ILE A 175 -4.92 -1.18 0.17
N ILE A 176 -6.04 -0.70 -0.37
CA ILE A 176 -6.92 -1.50 -1.23
C ILE A 176 -6.98 -0.81 -2.59
N SER A 177 -6.35 -1.42 -3.57
CA SER A 177 -6.32 -0.88 -4.93
C SER A 177 -7.51 -1.37 -5.75
N THR A 178 -7.98 -0.53 -6.66
CA THR A 178 -9.07 -0.84 -7.59
C THR A 178 -8.81 -0.21 -8.95
N ASP A 179 -9.24 -0.88 -10.01
CA ASP A 179 -9.32 -0.32 -11.36
C ASP A 179 -10.67 0.39 -11.59
N TYR A 180 -11.62 0.27 -10.64
CA TYR A 180 -13.01 0.72 -10.79
C TYR A 180 -13.44 1.65 -9.64
N TYR A 181 -12.77 2.79 -9.48
CA TYR A 181 -13.15 3.82 -8.49
C TYR A 181 -14.49 4.51 -8.80
N ARG A 182 -15.03 4.28 -9.99
CA ARG A 182 -16.36 4.69 -10.45
C ARG A 182 -16.90 3.66 -11.43
N PRO A 183 -18.22 3.57 -11.61
CA PRO A 183 -18.79 2.68 -12.62
C PRO A 183 -18.29 3.00 -14.03
N ASP A 184 -18.09 1.97 -14.84
CA ASP A 184 -17.80 2.15 -16.27
C ASP A 184 -19.00 2.84 -16.94
N PRO A 185 -18.87 4.00 -17.57
CA PRO A 185 -20.01 4.72 -18.14
C PRO A 185 -20.77 3.92 -19.20
N ARG A 186 -20.15 2.89 -19.79
CA ARG A 186 -20.80 2.02 -20.76
C ARG A 186 -21.90 1.14 -20.16
N TYR A 187 -21.98 1.00 -18.83
CA TYR A 187 -23.06 0.22 -18.20
C TYR A 187 -24.46 0.76 -18.52
N THR A 188 -24.58 2.07 -18.83
CA THR A 188 -25.85 2.68 -19.20
C THR A 188 -26.27 2.39 -20.64
N THR A 189 -25.32 2.17 -21.54
CA THR A 189 -25.56 1.94 -22.98
C THR A 189 -25.36 0.48 -23.39
N GLN A 190 -24.62 -0.30 -22.63
CA GLN A 190 -24.29 -1.70 -22.87
C GLN A 190 -24.45 -2.56 -21.59
N PRO A 191 -25.65 -2.58 -20.97
CA PRO A 191 -25.86 -3.22 -19.66
C PRO A 191 -25.69 -4.74 -19.65
N THR A 192 -25.67 -5.38 -20.81
CA THR A 192 -25.39 -6.83 -20.95
C THR A 192 -23.90 -7.15 -20.88
N GLN A 193 -23.02 -6.16 -21.05
CA GLN A 193 -21.56 -6.34 -21.08
C GLN A 193 -20.85 -5.66 -19.90
N TYR A 194 -21.45 -4.63 -19.34
CA TYR A 194 -20.91 -3.82 -18.25
C TYR A 194 -21.94 -3.66 -17.15
N SER A 195 -21.48 -3.67 -15.92
CA SER A 195 -22.30 -3.45 -14.74
C SER A 195 -22.00 -2.09 -14.09
N SER A 196 -22.81 -1.73 -13.12
CA SER A 196 -22.58 -0.52 -12.30
C SER A 196 -21.51 -0.69 -11.22
N TYR A 197 -20.71 -1.76 -11.27
CA TYR A 197 -19.68 -2.04 -10.29
C TYR A 197 -18.75 -0.85 -10.09
N SER A 198 -18.49 -0.53 -8.83
CA SER A 198 -17.41 0.37 -8.41
C SER A 198 -16.94 0.00 -7.02
N CYS A 199 -15.65 0.15 -6.76
CA CYS A 199 -15.09 -0.08 -5.44
C CYS A 199 -15.22 1.19 -4.59
N GLN A 200 -16.12 1.16 -3.62
CA GLN A 200 -16.34 2.25 -2.67
C GLN A 200 -16.66 1.67 -1.31
N PHE A 201 -16.25 2.35 -0.25
CA PHE A 201 -16.79 2.06 1.07
C PHE A 201 -18.28 2.42 1.15
N PRO A 202 -19.05 1.73 2.01
CA PRO A 202 -20.40 2.18 2.32
C PRO A 202 -20.40 3.68 2.66
N ASN A 203 -21.40 4.42 2.22
CA ASN A 203 -21.52 5.88 2.35
C ASN A 203 -20.56 6.73 1.48
N GLY A 204 -19.80 6.12 0.58
CA GLY A 204 -18.88 6.84 -0.30
C GLY A 204 -17.59 7.32 0.40
N ASP A 205 -17.30 6.81 1.58
CA ASP A 205 -16.04 7.10 2.27
C ASP A 205 -14.85 6.62 1.45
N ILE A 206 -13.75 7.36 1.49
CA ILE A 206 -12.48 6.99 0.83
C ILE A 206 -11.51 6.31 1.78
N ALA A 207 -11.76 6.39 3.09
CA ALA A 207 -10.97 5.75 4.13
C ALA A 207 -11.84 5.37 5.32
N ARG A 208 -11.39 4.38 6.09
CA ARG A 208 -12.04 3.97 7.33
C ARG A 208 -11.00 3.53 8.35
N ILE A 209 -11.43 3.37 9.59
CA ILE A 209 -10.60 2.79 10.64
C ILE A 209 -10.32 1.33 10.31
N ASN A 210 -9.06 0.92 10.46
CA ASN A 210 -8.65 -0.45 10.19
C ASN A 210 -9.29 -1.42 11.19
N PRO A 211 -10.00 -2.47 10.73
CA PRO A 211 -10.72 -3.37 11.60
C PRO A 211 -9.81 -4.30 12.42
N ILE A 212 -8.55 -4.45 12.04
CA ILE A 212 -7.59 -5.35 12.70
C ILE A 212 -6.66 -4.55 13.63
N SER A 213 -6.01 -3.50 13.15
CA SER A 213 -4.96 -2.79 13.90
C SER A 213 -5.47 -1.73 14.86
N ALA A 214 -6.74 -1.31 14.76
CA ALA A 214 -7.32 -0.24 15.58
C ALA A 214 -8.20 -0.72 16.74
N VAL A 215 -8.29 -2.03 16.99
CA VAL A 215 -9.26 -2.64 17.91
C VAL A 215 -9.05 -2.27 19.39
N ASP A 216 -7.84 -1.86 19.80
CA ASP A 216 -7.54 -1.61 21.21
C ASP A 216 -7.71 -0.15 21.67
N LYS A 217 -8.19 0.73 20.84
CA LYS A 217 -8.38 2.12 21.25
C LYS A 217 -9.82 2.37 21.70
N GLN A 218 -10.01 2.31 23.01
CA GLN A 218 -11.26 2.68 23.69
C GLN A 218 -11.91 3.92 23.07
N GLY A 219 -13.11 3.76 22.53
CA GLY A 219 -13.97 4.85 22.04
C GLY A 219 -14.29 4.86 20.55
N ILE A 220 -13.79 3.89 19.76
CA ILE A 220 -14.05 3.83 18.31
C ILE A 220 -14.87 2.57 17.97
N GLY A 221 -15.78 2.20 18.84
CA GLY A 221 -16.58 0.96 18.75
C GLY A 221 -17.83 1.05 17.87
N VAL A 222 -17.85 1.83 16.77
CA VAL A 222 -19.10 2.02 16.02
C VAL A 222 -19.10 1.41 14.60
N PHE A 223 -17.99 0.82 14.12
CA PHE A 223 -17.91 0.39 12.73
C PHE A 223 -17.88 -1.14 12.49
N ALA A 224 -18.04 -1.96 13.54
CA ALA A 224 -18.10 -3.41 13.37
C ALA A 224 -19.46 -3.93 12.86
N GLU A 225 -20.53 -3.13 12.90
CA GLU A 225 -21.89 -3.57 12.58
C GLU A 225 -22.26 -3.53 11.09
N TRP A 226 -21.42 -2.96 10.22
CA TRP A 226 -21.75 -2.76 8.80
C TRP A 226 -21.48 -3.97 7.90
N PHE A 227 -20.97 -5.07 8.44
CA PHE A 227 -20.61 -6.26 7.66
C PHE A 227 -21.57 -7.44 7.79
N LEU A 228 -22.69 -7.30 8.51
CA LEU A 228 -23.59 -8.43 8.79
C LEU A 228 -25.02 -8.24 8.25
N THR A 229 -25.25 -7.31 7.34
CA THR A 229 -26.56 -7.21 6.66
C THR A 229 -26.44 -7.33 5.17
#